data_7dcc6c54b8ae90726d4b50ea8a941cbf
#
_entry.id   7dcc6c54b8ae90726d4b50ea8a941cbf
#
_cell.length_a   1.000
_cell.length_b   1.000
_cell.length_c   1.000
_cell.angle_alpha   90.00
_cell.angle_beta   90.00
_cell.angle_gamma   90.00
#
_symmetry.space_group_name_H-M   'P 1'
#
loop_
_entity.id
_entity.type
_entity.pdbx_description
1 polymer ?
#
loop_
_entity_poly.entity_id
_entity_poly.type
_entity_poly.pdbx_seq_one_letter_code
_entity_poly.pdbx_strand_id
1 'polypeptide(L)'
;MLRDLFRKGSVIYAAYDQFERIISVILLIIISIIIVHATGLVMIKLVDDFQAGLHFAEQGALKDTFGLILSLLILIEFNHSIVLAIRRRSGVLEVRVVILIAIIVIARKLILLDYADTTLEMLLGLGGLALSLGELYWLLTHIERRRPPSAPAE
;
A
#
# COMPACT_ATOMS: atom_id res chain seq x y z
N MET A 1 23.25 -34.68 19.40
CA MET A 1 22.78 -33.51 20.13
C MET A 1 22.75 -32.24 19.27
N LEU A 2 23.84 -31.80 18.61
CA LEU A 2 23.85 -30.63 17.71
C LEU A 2 22.98 -30.82 16.45
N ARG A 3 22.96 -32.00 15.83
CA ARG A 3 22.13 -32.30 14.65
C ARG A 3 20.62 -32.21 14.91
N ASP A 4 20.17 -32.51 16.11
CA ASP A 4 18.74 -32.47 16.49
C ASP A 4 18.26 -31.03 16.74
N LEU A 5 19.16 -30.14 17.20
CA LEU A 5 18.87 -28.72 17.35
C LEU A 5 18.72 -28.03 15.98
N PHE A 6 19.58 -28.35 15.01
CA PHE A 6 19.45 -27.81 13.64
C PHE A 6 18.20 -28.33 12.93
N ARG A 7 17.79 -29.58 13.17
CA ARG A 7 16.59 -30.19 12.59
C ARG A 7 15.31 -29.61 13.19
N LYS A 8 15.28 -29.34 14.50
CA LYS A 8 14.15 -28.64 15.15
C LYS A 8 14.00 -27.19 14.67
N GLY A 9 15.10 -26.48 14.48
CA GLY A 9 15.09 -25.13 13.90
C GLY A 9 14.46 -25.13 12.51
N SER A 10 14.86 -26.03 11.63
CA SER A 10 14.34 -26.08 10.24
C SER A 10 12.84 -26.38 10.16
N VAL A 11 12.31 -27.22 11.06
CA VAL A 11 10.87 -27.53 11.11
C VAL A 11 10.05 -26.34 11.61
N ILE A 12 10.56 -25.61 12.60
CA ILE A 12 9.87 -24.42 13.15
C ILE A 12 9.85 -23.32 12.07
N TYR A 13 10.95 -23.08 11.37
CA TYR A 13 10.99 -22.10 10.27
C TYR A 13 10.06 -22.50 9.11
N ALA A 14 10.01 -23.78 8.74
CA ALA A 14 9.10 -24.25 7.69
C ALA A 14 7.62 -24.11 8.10
N ALA A 15 7.30 -24.41 9.36
CA ALA A 15 5.93 -24.22 9.87
C ALA A 15 5.54 -22.75 9.94
N TYR A 16 6.46 -21.86 10.31
CA TYR A 16 6.24 -20.42 10.32
C TYR A 16 6.03 -19.87 8.90
N ASP A 17 6.88 -20.23 7.95
CA ASP A 17 6.74 -19.86 6.53
C ASP A 17 5.38 -20.29 5.95
N GLN A 18 4.94 -21.50 6.31
CA GLN A 18 3.65 -22.00 5.84
C GLN A 18 2.48 -21.26 6.48
N PHE A 19 2.55 -20.96 7.76
CA PHE A 19 1.57 -20.18 8.48
C PHE A 19 1.45 -18.77 7.88
N GLU A 20 2.56 -18.07 7.70
CA GLU A 20 2.62 -16.75 7.10
C GLU A 20 2.00 -16.74 5.69
N ARG A 21 2.30 -17.75 4.89
CA ARG A 21 1.73 -17.91 3.55
C ARG A 21 0.21 -18.10 3.58
N ILE A 22 -0.31 -18.91 4.49
CA ILE A 22 -1.76 -19.13 4.65
C ILE A 22 -2.45 -17.83 5.04
N ILE A 23 -1.93 -17.13 6.04
CA ILE A 23 -2.48 -15.84 6.47
C ILE A 23 -2.46 -14.82 5.33
N SER A 24 -1.37 -14.74 4.58
CA SER A 24 -1.24 -13.82 3.44
C SER A 24 -2.26 -14.13 2.33
N VAL A 25 -2.53 -15.41 2.05
CA VAL A 25 -3.55 -15.82 1.08
C VAL A 25 -4.96 -15.47 1.57
N ILE A 26 -5.26 -15.70 2.84
CA ILE A 26 -6.54 -15.33 3.45
C ILE A 26 -6.74 -13.81 3.35
N LEU A 27 -5.72 -13.04 3.71
CA LEU A 27 -5.76 -11.57 3.64
C LEU A 27 -5.95 -11.09 2.20
N LEU A 28 -5.27 -11.70 1.24
CA LEU A 28 -5.44 -11.43 -0.20
C LEU A 28 -6.90 -11.61 -0.64
N ILE A 29 -7.53 -12.71 -0.25
CA ILE A 29 -8.92 -13.01 -0.59
C ILE A 29 -9.86 -11.97 0.04
N ILE A 30 -9.69 -11.66 1.32
CA ILE A 30 -10.51 -10.68 2.03
C ILE A 30 -10.42 -9.32 1.36
N ILE A 31 -9.20 -8.86 1.08
CA ILE A 31 -8.98 -7.54 0.44
C ILE A 31 -9.55 -7.53 -0.98
N SER A 32 -9.40 -8.62 -1.75
CA SER A 32 -9.99 -8.72 -3.10
C SER A 32 -11.51 -8.60 -3.07
N ILE A 33 -12.18 -9.21 -2.10
CA ILE A 33 -13.63 -9.09 -1.92
C ILE A 33 -14.00 -7.64 -1.58
N ILE A 34 -13.25 -6.99 -0.69
CA ILE A 34 -13.47 -5.59 -0.34
C ILE A 34 -13.28 -4.68 -1.56
N ILE A 35 -12.26 -4.92 -2.40
CA ILE A 35 -12.01 -4.15 -3.63
C ILE A 35 -13.19 -4.27 -4.59
N VAL A 36 -13.69 -5.47 -4.83
CA VAL A 36 -14.83 -5.70 -5.72
C VAL A 36 -16.07 -4.97 -5.19
N HIS A 37 -16.35 -5.09 -3.89
CA HIS A 37 -17.48 -4.40 -3.27
C HIS A 37 -17.33 -2.88 -3.34
N ALA A 38 -16.16 -2.36 -2.99
CA ALA A 38 -15.87 -0.91 -3.04
C ALA A 38 -15.96 -0.36 -4.47
N THR A 39 -15.49 -1.12 -5.47
CA THR A 39 -15.62 -0.74 -6.89
C THR A 39 -17.09 -0.62 -7.29
N GLY A 40 -17.94 -1.56 -6.84
CA GLY A 40 -19.39 -1.48 -7.08
C GLY A 40 -20.01 -0.23 -6.48
N LEU A 41 -19.66 0.12 -5.24
CA LEU A 41 -20.16 1.34 -4.58
C LEU A 41 -19.70 2.62 -5.30
N VAL A 42 -18.44 2.67 -5.74
CA VAL A 42 -17.91 3.81 -6.52
C VAL A 42 -18.68 3.97 -7.83
N MET A 43 -18.95 2.85 -8.52
CA MET A 43 -19.71 2.88 -9.78
C MET A 43 -21.16 3.37 -9.58
N ILE A 44 -21.83 2.88 -8.55
CA ILE A 44 -23.20 3.33 -8.23
C ILE A 44 -23.19 4.83 -7.94
N LYS A 45 -22.30 5.30 -7.09
CA LYS A 45 -22.18 6.73 -6.77
C LYS A 45 -21.89 7.59 -8.01
N LEU A 46 -21.00 7.15 -8.89
CA LEU A 46 -20.71 7.86 -10.14
C LEU A 46 -21.94 7.95 -11.05
N VAL A 47 -22.74 6.88 -11.14
CA VAL A 47 -23.97 6.87 -11.94
C VAL A 47 -25.00 7.83 -11.33
N ASP A 48 -25.16 7.81 -10.02
CA ASP A 48 -26.09 8.71 -9.31
C ASP A 48 -25.69 10.18 -9.47
N ASP A 49 -24.39 10.50 -9.30
CA ASP A 49 -23.84 11.85 -9.50
C ASP A 49 -24.02 12.31 -10.97
N PHE A 50 -23.91 11.39 -11.93
CA PHE A 50 -24.11 11.70 -13.34
C PHE A 50 -25.59 11.95 -13.70
N GLN A 51 -26.52 11.18 -13.11
CA GLN A 51 -27.95 11.34 -13.31
C GLN A 51 -28.52 12.59 -12.62
N ALA A 52 -27.93 12.99 -11.49
CA ALA A 52 -28.29 14.23 -10.79
C ALA A 52 -27.90 15.51 -11.56
N GLY A 53 -27.37 15.37 -12.79
CA GLY A 53 -27.12 16.48 -13.71
C GLY A 53 -25.87 17.28 -13.40
N LEU A 54 -24.72 16.59 -13.30
CA LEU A 54 -23.38 17.20 -13.29
C LEU A 54 -23.26 18.48 -12.42
N HIS A 55 -23.88 18.51 -11.24
CA HIS A 55 -23.55 19.50 -10.21
C HIS A 55 -22.15 19.24 -9.63
N PHE A 56 -21.18 18.85 -10.54
CA PHE A 56 -19.75 18.80 -10.22
C PHE A 56 -19.20 20.16 -9.74
N ALA A 57 -20.00 21.22 -9.85
CA ALA A 57 -19.65 22.54 -9.35
C ALA A 57 -19.74 22.64 -7.81
N GLU A 58 -20.42 21.73 -7.12
CA GLU A 58 -20.35 21.65 -5.67
C GLU A 58 -19.05 20.97 -5.26
N GLN A 59 -18.11 21.76 -4.77
CA GLN A 59 -16.77 21.34 -4.35
C GLN A 59 -16.75 20.12 -3.41
N GLY A 60 -17.86 19.85 -2.70
CA GLY A 60 -18.03 18.70 -1.81
C GLY A 60 -18.18 17.36 -2.54
N ALA A 61 -18.99 17.29 -3.60
CA ALA A 61 -19.28 16.04 -4.31
C ALA A 61 -18.06 15.48 -5.01
N LEU A 62 -17.24 16.33 -5.65
CA LEU A 62 -15.96 15.93 -6.25
C LEU A 62 -14.99 15.40 -5.20
N LYS A 63 -14.87 16.08 -4.07
CA LYS A 63 -13.96 15.69 -2.97
C LYS A 63 -14.30 14.30 -2.43
N ASP A 64 -15.60 14.02 -2.25
CA ASP A 64 -16.07 12.72 -1.77
C ASP A 64 -15.82 11.60 -2.77
N THR A 65 -16.13 11.83 -4.05
CA THR A 65 -15.89 10.86 -5.12
C THR A 65 -14.40 10.58 -5.31
N PHE A 66 -13.56 11.61 -5.31
CA PHE A 66 -12.11 11.44 -5.31
C PHE A 66 -11.63 10.66 -4.07
N GLY A 67 -12.20 10.93 -2.90
CA GLY A 67 -11.87 10.20 -1.67
C GLY A 67 -12.15 8.71 -1.77
N LEU A 68 -13.26 8.32 -2.39
CA LEU A 68 -13.60 6.92 -2.64
C LEU A 68 -12.65 6.26 -3.64
N ILE A 69 -12.36 6.94 -4.75
CA ILE A 69 -11.42 6.44 -5.78
C ILE A 69 -10.01 6.25 -5.19
N LEU A 70 -9.53 7.22 -4.41
CA LEU A 70 -8.22 7.10 -3.76
C LEU A 70 -8.20 5.99 -2.71
N SER A 71 -9.31 5.76 -1.99
CA SER A 71 -9.43 4.63 -1.08
C SER A 71 -9.32 3.30 -1.81
N LEU A 72 -9.99 3.19 -2.95
CA LEU A 72 -9.94 2.01 -3.80
C LEU A 72 -8.52 1.78 -4.36
N LEU A 73 -7.84 2.84 -4.78
CA LEU A 73 -6.46 2.77 -5.26
C LEU A 73 -5.51 2.23 -4.17
N ILE A 74 -5.66 2.70 -2.92
CA ILE A 74 -4.87 2.21 -1.79
C ILE A 74 -5.12 0.72 -1.54
N LEU A 75 -6.37 0.27 -1.61
CA LEU A 75 -6.72 -1.14 -1.45
C LEU A 75 -6.11 -2.01 -2.56
N ILE A 76 -6.14 -1.54 -3.81
CA ILE A 76 -5.56 -2.22 -4.95
C ILE A 76 -4.03 -2.32 -4.80
N GLU A 77 -3.37 -1.23 -4.42
CA GLU A 77 -1.91 -1.22 -4.22
C GLU A 77 -1.50 -2.14 -3.07
N PHE A 78 -2.27 -2.12 -1.97
CA PHE A 78 -2.03 -3.03 -0.85
C PHE A 78 -2.22 -4.49 -1.25
N ASN A 79 -3.26 -4.81 -2.02
CA ASN A 79 -3.48 -6.15 -2.55
C ASN A 79 -2.34 -6.61 -3.46
N HIS A 80 -1.89 -5.73 -4.36
CA HIS A 80 -0.73 -5.98 -5.23
C HIS A 80 0.54 -6.26 -4.42
N SER A 81 0.74 -5.52 -3.35
CA SER A 81 1.84 -5.66 -2.40
C SER A 81 1.88 -7.04 -1.75
N ILE A 82 0.72 -7.52 -1.28
CA ILE A 82 0.59 -8.85 -0.68
C ILE A 82 0.93 -9.94 -1.72
N VAL A 83 0.42 -9.81 -2.96
CA VAL A 83 0.76 -10.74 -4.04
C VAL A 83 2.26 -10.78 -4.28
N LEU A 84 2.91 -9.63 -4.26
CA LEU A 84 4.35 -9.52 -4.48
C LEU A 84 5.14 -10.15 -3.32
N ALA A 85 4.71 -9.92 -2.07
CA ALA A 85 5.30 -10.53 -0.87
C ALA A 85 5.22 -12.07 -0.91
N ILE A 86 4.06 -12.62 -1.31
CA ILE A 86 3.89 -14.08 -1.45
C ILE A 86 4.82 -14.67 -2.53
N ARG A 87 5.05 -13.93 -3.61
CA ARG A 87 5.85 -14.41 -4.76
C ARG A 87 7.34 -14.29 -4.57
N ARG A 88 7.82 -13.32 -3.79
CA ARG A 88 9.25 -12.98 -3.69
C ARG A 88 9.69 -12.95 -2.22
N ARG A 89 10.63 -13.84 -1.86
CA ARG A 89 11.30 -13.90 -0.55
C ARG A 89 12.39 -12.81 -0.33
N SER A 90 12.33 -11.67 -1.00
CA SER A 90 13.38 -10.65 -0.90
C SER A 90 12.91 -9.48 -0.04
N GLY A 91 13.32 -9.42 1.21
CA GLY A 91 12.90 -8.41 2.19
C GLY A 91 13.10 -6.92 1.79
N VAL A 92 13.98 -6.62 0.84
CA VAL A 92 14.20 -5.24 0.37
C VAL A 92 13.04 -4.74 -0.50
N LEU A 93 12.41 -5.62 -1.29
CA LEU A 93 11.26 -5.27 -2.11
C LEU A 93 10.00 -5.00 -1.26
N GLU A 94 9.86 -5.70 -0.14
CA GLU A 94 8.75 -5.51 0.80
C GLU A 94 8.78 -4.11 1.42
N VAL A 95 9.95 -3.65 1.87
CA VAL A 95 10.11 -2.31 2.45
C VAL A 95 9.77 -1.21 1.45
N ARG A 96 10.20 -1.34 0.20
CA ARG A 96 9.90 -0.37 -0.86
C ARG A 96 8.40 -0.23 -1.12
N VAL A 97 7.68 -1.34 -1.15
CA VAL A 97 6.24 -1.34 -1.38
C VAL A 97 5.50 -0.71 -0.20
N VAL A 98 5.90 -1.00 1.03
CA VAL A 98 5.32 -0.37 2.23
C VAL A 98 5.50 1.16 2.20
N ILE A 99 6.67 1.64 1.77
CA ILE A 99 6.92 3.08 1.64
C ILE A 99 6.05 3.69 0.54
N LEU A 100 5.89 3.04 -0.61
CA LEU A 100 5.00 3.51 -1.66
C LEU A 100 3.55 3.63 -1.20
N ILE A 101 3.04 2.64 -0.45
CA ILE A 101 1.71 2.69 0.15
C ILE A 101 1.60 3.88 1.11
N ALA A 102 2.60 4.08 1.97
CA ALA A 102 2.61 5.20 2.91
C ALA A 102 2.59 6.57 2.18
N ILE A 103 3.32 6.70 1.07
CA ILE A 103 3.31 7.91 0.23
C ILE A 103 1.90 8.13 -0.36
N ILE A 104 1.24 7.10 -0.88
CA ILE A 104 -0.12 7.18 -1.43
C ILE A 104 -1.12 7.61 -0.35
N VAL A 105 -1.01 7.06 0.87
CA VAL A 105 -1.88 7.41 1.99
C VAL A 105 -1.72 8.88 2.38
N ILE A 106 -0.49 9.41 2.42
CA ILE A 106 -0.23 10.82 2.71
C ILE A 106 -0.72 11.71 1.57
N ALA A 107 -0.47 11.34 0.32
CA ALA A 107 -0.97 12.07 -0.84
C ALA A 107 -2.51 12.18 -0.81
N ARG A 108 -3.21 11.08 -0.49
CA ARG A 108 -4.66 11.11 -0.28
C ARG A 108 -5.07 12.11 0.79
N LYS A 109 -4.39 12.08 1.95
CA LYS A 109 -4.71 13.00 3.05
C LYS A 109 -4.51 14.44 2.64
N LEU A 110 -3.48 14.76 1.86
CA LEU A 110 -3.22 16.10 1.33
C LEU A 110 -4.30 16.56 0.34
N ILE A 111 -4.76 15.67 -0.55
CA ILE A 111 -5.80 15.99 -1.55
C ILE A 111 -7.16 16.24 -0.90
N LEU A 112 -7.48 15.48 0.15
CA LEU A 112 -8.77 15.58 0.86
C LEU A 112 -8.77 16.62 1.98
N LEU A 113 -7.62 17.26 2.22
CA LEU A 113 -7.47 18.25 3.28
C LEU A 113 -8.34 19.48 3.01
N ASP A 114 -9.07 19.93 4.04
CA ASP A 114 -9.75 21.20 3.99
C ASP A 114 -8.82 22.30 4.47
N TYR A 115 -8.37 23.13 3.53
CA TYR A 115 -7.39 24.19 3.82
C TYR A 115 -7.97 25.30 4.70
N ALA A 116 -9.31 25.43 4.75
CA ALA A 116 -9.96 26.45 5.58
C ALA A 116 -9.87 26.14 7.08
N ASP A 117 -9.90 24.85 7.43
CA ASP A 117 -9.87 24.37 8.82
C ASP A 117 -8.51 23.82 9.24
N THR A 118 -7.50 23.91 8.38
CA THR A 118 -6.20 23.28 8.61
C THR A 118 -5.23 24.25 9.28
N THR A 119 -4.63 23.80 10.37
CA THR A 119 -3.58 24.58 11.06
C THR A 119 -2.24 24.46 10.34
N LEU A 120 -1.41 25.50 10.45
CA LEU A 120 -0.05 25.49 9.90
C LEU A 120 0.79 24.34 10.45
N GLU A 121 0.63 23.97 11.71
CA GLU A 121 1.31 22.86 12.37
C GLU A 121 0.97 21.51 11.69
N MET A 122 -0.28 21.31 11.34
CA MET A 122 -0.73 20.11 10.65
C MET A 122 -0.15 20.03 9.23
N LEU A 123 -0.11 21.13 8.51
CA LEU A 123 0.51 21.23 7.18
C LEU A 123 2.01 20.94 7.23
N LEU A 124 2.71 21.51 8.18
CA LEU A 124 4.15 21.26 8.39
C LEU A 124 4.41 19.80 8.78
N GLY A 125 3.57 19.22 9.64
CA GLY A 125 3.66 17.80 10.00
C GLY A 125 3.46 16.86 8.80
N LEU A 126 2.44 17.09 7.97
CA LEU A 126 2.21 16.32 6.76
C LEU A 126 3.32 16.50 5.72
N GLY A 127 3.81 17.75 5.54
CA GLY A 127 4.92 18.05 4.66
C GLY A 127 6.21 17.36 5.10
N GLY A 128 6.50 17.37 6.41
CA GLY A 128 7.63 16.67 7.00
C GLY A 128 7.57 15.16 6.79
N LEU A 129 6.39 14.55 7.00
CA LEU A 129 6.19 13.13 6.74
C LEU A 129 6.39 12.79 5.26
N ALA A 130 5.86 13.61 4.35
CA ALA A 130 6.01 13.40 2.91
C ALA A 130 7.49 13.48 2.48
N LEU A 131 8.23 14.44 2.99
CA LEU A 131 9.67 14.58 2.72
C LEU A 131 10.46 13.39 3.27
N SER A 132 10.22 12.99 4.52
CA SER A 132 10.90 11.85 5.15
C SER A 132 10.68 10.55 4.39
N LEU A 133 9.46 10.30 3.92
CA LEU A 133 9.15 9.12 3.10
C LEU A 133 9.79 9.21 1.72
N GLY A 134 9.83 10.38 1.11
CA GLY A 134 10.52 10.63 -0.15
C GLY A 134 12.02 10.37 -0.05
N GLU A 135 12.67 10.86 1.01
CA GLU A 135 14.08 10.60 1.29
C GLU A 135 14.36 9.11 1.51
N LEU A 136 13.52 8.44 2.30
CA LEU A 136 13.65 7.02 2.55
C LEU A 136 13.50 6.20 1.26
N TYR A 137 12.53 6.55 0.41
CA TYR A 137 12.35 5.94 -0.90
C TYR A 137 13.56 6.14 -1.82
N TRP A 138 14.08 7.37 -1.86
CA TRP A 138 15.27 7.70 -2.64
C TRP A 138 16.50 6.92 -2.16
N LEU A 139 16.71 6.86 -0.84
CA LEU A 139 17.82 6.13 -0.25
C LEU A 139 17.77 4.63 -0.61
N LEU A 140 16.62 4.00 -0.49
CA LEU A 140 16.44 2.58 -0.85
C LEU A 140 16.72 2.32 -2.33
N THR A 141 16.20 3.17 -3.21
CA THR A 141 16.43 3.02 -4.66
C THR A 141 17.89 3.27 -5.02
N HIS A 142 18.58 4.17 -4.31
CA HIS A 142 19.98 4.45 -4.54
C HIS A 142 20.90 3.32 -4.10
N ILE A 143 20.60 2.68 -2.97
CA ILE A 143 21.34 1.51 -2.46
C ILE A 143 21.18 0.32 -3.41
N GLU A 144 19.97 0.08 -3.94
CA GLU A 144 19.73 -1.01 -4.90
C GLU A 144 20.55 -0.84 -6.19
N ARG A 145 20.66 0.38 -6.70
CA ARG A 145 21.43 0.69 -7.91
C ARG A 145 22.94 0.46 -7.72
N ARG A 146 23.45 0.49 -6.50
CA ARG A 146 24.86 0.28 -6.19
C ARG A 146 25.21 -1.20 -5.94
N ARG A 147 24.24 -2.10 -5.85
CA ARG A 147 24.53 -3.54 -5.78
C ARG A 147 24.96 -4.02 -7.17
N PRO A 148 26.19 -4.55 -7.32
CA PRO A 148 26.61 -5.14 -8.59
C PRO A 148 25.70 -6.34 -8.89
N PRO A 149 25.38 -6.60 -10.19
CA PRO A 149 24.63 -7.78 -10.56
C PRO A 149 25.37 -9.01 -10.01
N SER A 150 24.66 -9.85 -9.23
CA SER A 150 25.20 -11.13 -8.79
C SER A 150 25.64 -11.90 -10.02
N ALA A 151 26.92 -12.27 -10.06
CA ALA A 151 27.46 -13.08 -11.12
C ALA A 151 26.60 -14.34 -11.30
N PRO A 152 26.33 -14.77 -12.55
CA PRO A 152 25.64 -16.02 -12.78
C PRO A 152 26.45 -17.15 -12.14
N ALA A 153 25.78 -17.98 -11.32
CA ALA A 153 26.34 -19.19 -10.82
C ALA A 153 26.65 -20.11 -12.02
N GLU A 154 27.92 -20.35 -12.29
CA GLU A 154 28.40 -21.38 -13.20
C GLU A 154 28.10 -22.77 -12.61
#